data_1726a7809a25364cb6e511c3d826599b
#
_entry.id   1726a7809a25364cb6e511c3d826599b
#
_cell.length_a   1.000
_cell.length_b   1.000
_cell.length_c   1.000
_cell.angle_alpha   90.00
_cell.angle_beta   90.00
_cell.angle_gamma   90.00
#
_symmetry.space_group_name_H-M   'P 1'
#
loop_
_entity.id
_entity.type
_entity.pdbx_description
1 polymer ?
#
loop_
_entity_poly.entity_id
_entity_poly.type
_entity_poly.pdbx_seq_one_letter_code
_entity_poly.pdbx_strand_id
1 'polypeptide(L)'
;MEYKLGGDMNEKYQIAIIGSGSGGSESAFLAAKSGFKVVVIESGALGGTRLHHGSYAVRGLHASARLHGECFKGKKAGIDADLFTESLAQWMKAQRAASTRLARELQNDLEKLDVRVAFGLGTLVDEHRIRITTEYQKHEEIEVDSIILATGARPDYIGSENSRMINSDELLDRIHPPAHLFIVGGGYVGCEFAAIYRGFGCQVTLAEQSERLLPNWDESVGTHIAQQLAADGVELMLGRHISVNDVPRRKGWPIIAKADGTDISPDLLLVATGRRPNIESLGLAELGIATTPFIEVDAQLRTDRRNIFAIGDVNGLNMLDSAAASQARVAIDAIAGGTSLFSSRWVPRYLDTDPPVAAVGWMPSEAAEAGLDVTTESETAEMVTADDKTIAHPSKTQIKIVAERSTKQIRGCVAIGNQASEVINLAALAIQSGVSTREIERLLLVHPSASVALQRCAAKFN
;
A
#
# COMPACT_ATOMS: atom_id res chain seq x y z
N MET A 1 7.07 28.67 -13.73
CA MET A 1 8.48 28.27 -13.72
C MET A 1 8.81 27.82 -15.12
N GLU A 2 9.65 28.54 -15.87
CA GLU A 2 10.12 28.09 -17.20
C GLU A 2 11.06 26.91 -16.99
N TYR A 3 10.60 25.72 -17.37
CA TYR A 3 11.44 24.52 -17.37
C TYR A 3 12.43 24.65 -18.56
N LYS A 4 13.71 24.80 -18.23
CA LYS A 4 14.77 24.72 -19.24
C LYS A 4 14.78 23.31 -19.84
N LEU A 5 14.25 23.16 -21.03
CA LEU A 5 14.64 22.11 -21.97
C LEU A 5 16.06 22.47 -22.44
N GLY A 6 17.06 21.89 -21.82
CA GLY A 6 18.46 22.20 -22.10
C GLY A 6 19.37 21.02 -21.77
N GLY A 7 19.06 19.84 -22.34
CA GLY A 7 20.03 18.78 -22.49
C GLY A 7 20.44 18.71 -23.96
N ASP A 8 21.71 18.48 -24.26
CA ASP A 8 22.19 18.16 -25.59
C ASP A 8 21.38 17.00 -26.16
N MET A 9 20.90 17.10 -27.43
CA MET A 9 20.06 16.08 -28.08
C MET A 9 20.73 14.70 -28.26
N ASN A 10 21.87 14.43 -27.61
CA ASN A 10 22.63 13.18 -27.63
C ASN A 10 23.13 12.80 -26.23
N GLU A 11 22.46 13.21 -25.16
CA GLU A 11 22.90 12.86 -23.82
C GLU A 11 22.57 11.39 -23.50
N LYS A 12 23.62 10.59 -23.26
CA LYS A 12 23.48 9.17 -22.88
C LYS A 12 23.44 9.03 -21.38
N TYR A 13 22.48 8.25 -20.89
CA TYR A 13 22.33 7.84 -19.48
C TYR A 13 22.60 6.35 -19.32
N GLN A 14 23.10 5.95 -18.18
CA GLN A 14 23.24 4.52 -17.88
C GLN A 14 21.92 3.91 -17.42
N ILE A 15 21.14 4.67 -16.66
CA ILE A 15 19.84 4.20 -16.17
C ILE A 15 18.79 5.30 -16.37
N ALA A 16 17.69 4.95 -17.02
CA ALA A 16 16.48 5.75 -17.04
C ALA A 16 15.39 5.08 -16.20
N ILE A 17 14.69 5.89 -15.40
CA ILE A 17 13.62 5.46 -14.52
C ILE A 17 12.34 6.18 -14.93
N ILE A 18 11.29 5.45 -15.31
CA ILE A 18 9.99 6.02 -15.67
C ILE A 18 9.05 5.91 -14.47
N GLY A 19 8.75 7.04 -13.84
CA GLY A 19 7.99 7.17 -12.61
C GLY A 19 8.86 7.42 -11.39
N SER A 20 8.43 8.34 -10.53
CA SER A 20 9.14 8.79 -9.32
C SER A 20 8.47 8.35 -8.01
N GLY A 21 7.59 7.35 -8.04
CA GLY A 21 7.00 6.76 -6.85
C GLY A 21 8.04 6.11 -5.93
N SER A 22 7.62 5.33 -4.95
CA SER A 22 8.50 4.68 -3.95
C SER A 22 9.62 3.87 -4.60
N GLY A 23 9.29 3.05 -5.62
CA GLY A 23 10.29 2.26 -6.34
C GLY A 23 11.23 3.12 -7.18
N GLY A 24 10.68 4.07 -7.94
CA GLY A 24 11.48 4.91 -8.83
C GLY A 24 12.43 5.84 -8.08
N SER A 25 11.98 6.52 -7.02
CA SER A 25 12.83 7.37 -6.21
C SER A 25 13.94 6.59 -5.48
N GLU A 26 13.63 5.42 -4.90
CA GLU A 26 14.64 4.55 -4.27
C GLU A 26 15.65 4.06 -5.31
N SER A 27 15.20 3.66 -6.52
CA SER A 27 16.11 3.27 -7.61
C SER A 27 17.05 4.40 -8.00
N ALA A 28 16.52 5.63 -8.10
CA ALA A 28 17.34 6.80 -8.46
C ALA A 28 18.43 7.07 -7.41
N PHE A 29 18.08 7.03 -6.12
CA PHE A 29 19.03 7.20 -5.03
C PHE A 29 20.12 6.11 -5.03
N LEU A 30 19.72 4.85 -5.17
CA LEU A 30 20.65 3.72 -5.16
C LEU A 30 21.58 3.76 -6.38
N ALA A 31 21.04 3.98 -7.56
CA ALA A 31 21.81 4.06 -8.80
C ALA A 31 22.83 5.21 -8.76
N ALA A 32 22.40 6.41 -8.39
CA ALA A 32 23.29 7.57 -8.30
C ALA A 32 24.40 7.38 -7.26
N LYS A 33 24.09 6.82 -6.07
CA LYS A 33 25.09 6.47 -5.05
C LYS A 33 26.06 5.39 -5.51
N SER A 34 25.66 4.54 -6.45
CA SER A 34 26.51 3.53 -7.07
C SER A 34 27.33 4.10 -8.25
N GLY A 35 27.22 5.39 -8.53
CA GLY A 35 28.00 6.09 -9.57
C GLY A 35 27.42 6.02 -10.96
N PHE A 36 26.17 5.56 -11.12
CA PHE A 36 25.50 5.58 -12.43
C PHE A 36 24.99 6.98 -12.78
N LYS A 37 25.05 7.34 -14.07
CA LYS A 37 24.38 8.53 -14.61
C LYS A 37 22.90 8.24 -14.83
N VAL A 38 22.04 8.94 -14.08
CA VAL A 38 20.61 8.62 -13.96
C VAL A 38 19.72 9.74 -14.47
N VAL A 39 18.62 9.37 -15.13
CA VAL A 39 17.50 10.25 -15.41
C VAL A 39 16.21 9.65 -14.85
N VAL A 40 15.41 10.46 -14.16
CA VAL A 40 14.04 10.14 -13.74
C VAL A 40 13.06 10.89 -14.63
N ILE A 41 12.12 10.18 -15.22
CA ILE A 41 11.07 10.73 -16.07
C ILE A 41 9.75 10.65 -15.31
N GLU A 42 9.10 11.79 -15.08
CA GLU A 42 7.86 11.86 -14.29
C GLU A 42 6.78 12.65 -15.04
N SER A 43 5.62 12.03 -15.21
CA SER A 43 4.49 12.63 -15.93
C SER A 43 3.62 13.53 -15.07
N GLY A 44 3.73 13.43 -13.75
CA GLY A 44 2.92 14.16 -12.78
C GLY A 44 3.74 14.81 -11.68
N ALA A 45 3.27 14.70 -10.47
CA ALA A 45 3.97 15.20 -9.28
C ALA A 45 4.96 14.17 -8.75
N LEU A 46 6.17 14.61 -8.38
CA LEU A 46 7.19 13.75 -7.78
C LEU A 46 6.69 13.06 -6.51
N GLY A 47 7.12 11.80 -6.34
CA GLY A 47 6.80 10.98 -5.18
C GLY A 47 5.60 10.05 -5.35
N GLY A 48 4.85 10.18 -6.46
CA GLY A 48 3.80 9.26 -6.87
C GLY A 48 2.70 9.03 -5.83
N THR A 49 2.02 7.89 -5.93
CA THR A 49 0.88 7.52 -5.06
C THR A 49 1.21 7.64 -3.57
N ARG A 50 2.38 7.22 -3.12
CA ARG A 50 2.78 7.27 -1.70
C ARG A 50 2.55 8.63 -1.06
N LEU A 51 2.98 9.71 -1.71
CA LEU A 51 2.90 11.06 -1.15
C LEU A 51 1.51 11.68 -1.33
N HIS A 52 0.84 11.41 -2.46
CA HIS A 52 -0.35 12.16 -2.86
C HIS A 52 -1.66 11.43 -2.57
N HIS A 53 -1.74 10.12 -2.81
CA HIS A 53 -2.98 9.32 -2.69
C HIS A 53 -2.79 7.99 -1.95
N GLY A 54 -1.66 7.79 -1.27
CA GLY A 54 -1.29 6.51 -0.64
C GLY A 54 -1.04 6.62 0.85
N SER A 55 -0.05 5.85 1.30
CA SER A 55 0.22 5.60 2.71
C SER A 55 0.39 6.86 3.56
N TYR A 56 1.02 7.91 3.06
CA TYR A 56 1.18 9.17 3.82
C TYR A 56 -0.15 9.89 4.03
N ALA A 57 -0.98 9.98 2.99
CA ALA A 57 -2.28 10.61 3.07
C ALA A 57 -3.25 9.80 3.94
N VAL A 58 -3.34 8.49 3.69
CA VAL A 58 -4.30 7.60 4.36
C VAL A 58 -3.97 7.44 5.85
N ARG A 59 -2.71 7.25 6.23
CA ARG A 59 -2.32 7.11 7.66
C ARG A 59 -2.58 8.37 8.47
N GLY A 60 -2.29 9.54 7.91
CA GLY A 60 -2.60 10.78 8.60
C GLY A 60 -4.11 10.99 8.74
N LEU A 61 -4.90 10.62 7.71
CA LEU A 61 -6.36 10.66 7.75
C LEU A 61 -6.91 9.70 8.83
N HIS A 62 -6.35 8.49 8.90
CA HIS A 62 -6.72 7.52 9.93
C HIS A 62 -6.41 8.01 11.35
N ALA A 63 -5.22 8.60 11.56
CA ALA A 63 -4.86 9.18 12.86
C ALA A 63 -5.84 10.29 13.28
N SER A 64 -6.25 11.16 12.35
CA SER A 64 -7.25 12.20 12.59
C SER A 64 -8.63 11.63 12.89
N ALA A 65 -9.07 10.61 12.14
CA ALA A 65 -10.34 9.93 12.36
C ALA A 65 -10.39 9.24 13.73
N ARG A 66 -9.29 8.62 14.15
CA ARG A 66 -9.17 8.01 15.47
C ARG A 66 -9.26 9.03 16.59
N LEU A 67 -8.53 10.17 16.48
CA LEU A 67 -8.63 11.25 17.45
C LEU A 67 -10.07 11.81 17.54
N HIS A 68 -10.72 12.00 16.40
CA HIS A 68 -12.12 12.44 16.37
C HIS A 68 -13.04 11.45 17.08
N GLY A 69 -12.92 10.15 16.80
CA GLY A 69 -13.68 9.09 17.46
C GLY A 69 -13.43 9.04 18.97
N GLU A 70 -12.20 9.25 19.43
CA GLU A 70 -11.86 9.31 20.87
C GLU A 70 -12.47 10.54 21.55
N CYS A 71 -12.45 11.70 20.91
CA CYS A 71 -13.11 12.89 21.43
C CYS A 71 -14.63 12.67 21.57
N PHE A 72 -15.25 12.01 20.58
CA PHE A 72 -16.67 11.68 20.65
C PHE A 72 -17.01 10.70 21.79
N LYS A 73 -16.16 9.69 22.02
CA LYS A 73 -16.26 8.79 23.17
C LYS A 73 -16.04 9.56 24.48
N GLY A 74 -15.10 10.50 24.51
CA GLY A 74 -14.81 11.37 25.65
C GLY A 74 -16.01 12.25 26.06
N LYS A 75 -16.73 12.81 25.10
CA LYS A 75 -17.99 13.56 25.37
C LYS A 75 -19.01 12.71 26.13
N LYS A 76 -19.18 11.45 25.73
CA LYS A 76 -20.07 10.52 26.45
C LYS A 76 -19.58 10.21 27.86
N ALA A 77 -18.27 10.34 28.11
CA ALA A 77 -17.66 10.19 29.43
C ALA A 77 -17.57 11.51 30.24
N GLY A 78 -18.19 12.60 29.76
CA GLY A 78 -18.22 13.89 30.43
C GLY A 78 -17.00 14.80 30.15
N ILE A 79 -16.19 14.47 29.16
CA ILE A 79 -15.07 15.33 28.72
C ILE A 79 -15.62 16.35 27.69
N ASP A 80 -15.44 17.65 27.98
CA ASP A 80 -15.84 18.71 27.05
C ASP A 80 -14.84 18.81 25.88
N ALA A 81 -15.27 18.33 24.71
CA ALA A 81 -14.45 18.29 23.50
C ALA A 81 -15.19 18.94 22.31
N ASP A 82 -15.45 20.24 22.39
CA ASP A 82 -16.21 20.98 21.35
C ASP A 82 -15.40 21.36 20.09
N LEU A 83 -14.29 20.69 19.80
CA LEU A 83 -13.25 21.19 18.90
C LEU A 83 -13.30 20.72 17.43
N PHE A 84 -14.34 20.01 16.92
CA PHE A 84 -14.12 19.21 15.70
C PHE A 84 -15.07 19.39 14.51
N THR A 85 -15.71 20.52 14.31
CA THR A 85 -16.55 20.74 13.10
C THR A 85 -15.78 21.07 11.81
N GLU A 86 -14.50 21.47 11.89
CA GLU A 86 -13.69 21.83 10.72
C GLU A 86 -12.49 20.89 10.44
N SER A 87 -12.39 19.77 11.13
CA SER A 87 -11.16 18.97 11.20
C SER A 87 -10.71 18.34 9.86
N LEU A 88 -11.64 17.81 9.05
CA LEU A 88 -11.26 17.13 7.80
C LEU A 88 -10.69 18.09 6.76
N ALA A 89 -11.33 19.24 6.54
CA ALA A 89 -10.86 20.23 5.57
C ALA A 89 -9.49 20.82 5.94
N GLN A 90 -9.28 21.10 7.23
CA GLN A 90 -7.99 21.61 7.73
C GLN A 90 -6.90 20.54 7.61
N TRP A 91 -7.22 19.29 7.96
CA TRP A 91 -6.32 18.18 7.81
C TRP A 91 -5.93 17.97 6.35
N MET A 92 -6.90 17.92 5.43
CA MET A 92 -6.65 17.77 3.99
C MET A 92 -5.74 18.88 3.45
N LYS A 93 -5.93 20.12 3.89
CA LYS A 93 -5.06 21.25 3.53
C LYS A 93 -3.64 21.05 4.05
N ALA A 94 -3.48 20.64 5.30
CA ALA A 94 -2.17 20.36 5.90
C ALA A 94 -1.46 19.19 5.19
N GLN A 95 -2.19 18.13 4.87
CA GLN A 95 -1.68 16.97 4.14
C GLN A 95 -1.18 17.35 2.74
N ARG A 96 -1.95 18.12 1.97
CA ARG A 96 -1.53 18.60 0.64
C ARG A 96 -0.27 19.48 0.72
N ALA A 97 -0.20 20.36 1.72
CA ALA A 97 1.00 21.16 1.97
C ALA A 97 2.22 20.30 2.31
N ALA A 98 2.03 19.26 3.14
CA ALA A 98 3.10 18.30 3.48
C ALA A 98 3.55 17.51 2.26
N SER A 99 2.63 16.99 1.44
CA SER A 99 2.96 16.28 0.19
C SER A 99 3.75 17.16 -0.78
N THR A 100 3.33 18.43 -0.95
CA THR A 100 4.05 19.38 -1.80
C THR A 100 5.47 19.66 -1.28
N ARG A 101 5.63 19.79 0.04
CA ARG A 101 6.95 19.99 0.67
C ARG A 101 7.85 18.78 0.44
N LEU A 102 7.34 17.58 0.71
CA LEU A 102 8.09 16.33 0.54
C LEU A 102 8.48 16.08 -0.93
N ALA A 103 7.62 16.42 -1.90
CA ALA A 103 7.95 16.33 -3.31
C ALA A 103 9.10 17.28 -3.70
N ARG A 104 9.14 18.49 -3.13
CA ARG A 104 10.26 19.43 -3.34
C ARG A 104 11.55 18.95 -2.67
N GLU A 105 11.46 18.40 -1.47
CA GLU A 105 12.61 17.80 -0.78
C GLU A 105 13.18 16.65 -1.61
N LEU A 106 12.32 15.76 -2.15
CA LEU A 106 12.72 14.68 -3.05
C LEU A 106 13.44 15.22 -4.29
N GLN A 107 12.91 16.28 -4.94
CA GLN A 107 13.57 16.92 -6.09
C GLN A 107 14.95 17.43 -5.72
N ASN A 108 15.06 18.19 -4.64
CA ASN A 108 16.35 18.74 -4.18
C ASN A 108 17.38 17.63 -3.86
N ASP A 109 16.93 16.51 -3.28
CA ASP A 109 17.81 15.41 -2.94
C ASP A 109 18.30 14.64 -4.19
N LEU A 110 17.45 14.50 -5.21
CA LEU A 110 17.85 13.95 -6.51
C LEU A 110 18.85 14.87 -7.22
N GLU A 111 18.61 16.18 -7.22
CA GLU A 111 19.51 17.18 -7.83
C GLU A 111 20.89 17.20 -7.15
N LYS A 112 20.97 17.06 -5.81
CA LYS A 112 22.26 16.94 -5.07
C LYS A 112 23.08 15.72 -5.48
N LEU A 113 22.44 14.70 -6.02
CA LEU A 113 23.08 13.48 -6.50
C LEU A 113 23.30 13.49 -8.03
N ASP A 114 23.18 14.64 -8.68
CA ASP A 114 23.31 14.80 -10.14
C ASP A 114 22.31 13.94 -10.94
N VAL A 115 21.16 13.61 -10.35
CA VAL A 115 20.08 12.93 -11.03
C VAL A 115 19.24 13.94 -11.81
N ARG A 116 19.17 13.78 -13.14
CA ARG A 116 18.27 14.59 -13.95
C ARG A 116 16.83 14.19 -13.68
N VAL A 117 15.95 15.15 -13.42
CA VAL A 117 14.50 14.98 -13.39
C VAL A 117 13.90 15.60 -14.65
N ALA A 118 13.31 14.78 -15.51
CA ALA A 118 12.65 15.20 -16.74
C ALA A 118 11.13 15.08 -16.59
N PHE A 119 10.41 16.19 -16.68
CA PHE A 119 8.95 16.19 -16.61
C PHE A 119 8.34 15.92 -17.97
N GLY A 120 7.58 14.83 -18.07
CA GLY A 120 6.89 14.40 -19.28
C GLY A 120 6.52 12.92 -19.25
N LEU A 121 5.79 12.50 -20.26
CA LEU A 121 5.43 11.11 -20.47
C LEU A 121 6.59 10.37 -21.15
N GLY A 122 7.13 9.34 -20.50
CA GLY A 122 8.16 8.47 -21.04
C GLY A 122 7.55 7.33 -21.85
N THR A 123 7.95 7.18 -23.11
CA THR A 123 7.54 6.08 -24.00
C THR A 123 8.77 5.38 -24.55
N LEU A 124 8.82 4.07 -24.48
CA LEU A 124 9.88 3.25 -25.06
C LEU A 124 9.81 3.34 -26.59
N VAL A 125 10.90 3.73 -27.22
CA VAL A 125 11.05 3.70 -28.71
C VAL A 125 11.66 2.35 -29.10
N ASP A 126 12.66 1.92 -28.37
CA ASP A 126 13.27 0.60 -28.44
C ASP A 126 13.90 0.23 -27.06
N GLU A 127 14.72 -0.83 -27.02
CA GLU A 127 15.35 -1.31 -25.79
C GLU A 127 16.34 -0.30 -25.18
N HIS A 128 16.81 0.69 -25.93
CA HIS A 128 17.83 1.65 -25.52
C HIS A 128 17.43 3.12 -25.72
N ARG A 129 16.22 3.40 -26.21
CA ARG A 129 15.75 4.76 -26.44
C ARG A 129 14.39 5.01 -25.84
N ILE A 130 14.27 6.16 -25.20
CA ILE A 130 13.03 6.64 -24.59
C ILE A 130 12.70 8.00 -25.21
N ARG A 131 11.45 8.15 -25.63
CA ARG A 131 10.87 9.44 -25.99
C ARG A 131 10.17 10.03 -24.79
N ILE A 132 10.56 11.26 -24.44
CA ILE A 132 9.92 12.07 -23.40
C ILE A 132 9.02 13.10 -24.09
N THR A 133 7.72 13.02 -23.82
CA THR A 133 6.73 13.97 -24.35
C THR A 133 6.27 14.89 -23.23
N THR A 134 6.56 16.19 -23.36
CA THR A 134 6.14 17.19 -22.37
C THR A 134 4.67 17.57 -22.53
N GLU A 135 4.12 18.27 -21.54
CA GLU A 135 2.75 18.80 -21.58
C GLU A 135 2.47 19.67 -22.81
N TYR A 136 3.49 20.38 -23.32
CA TYR A 136 3.40 21.21 -24.53
C TYR A 136 3.66 20.45 -25.84
N GLN A 137 3.56 19.11 -25.82
CA GLN A 137 3.79 18.23 -26.97
C GLN A 137 5.19 18.39 -27.61
N LYS A 138 6.17 18.85 -26.84
CA LYS A 138 7.57 18.81 -27.26
C LYS A 138 8.13 17.43 -26.96
N HIS A 139 8.94 16.92 -27.88
CA HIS A 139 9.55 15.60 -27.76
C HIS A 139 11.07 15.74 -27.60
N GLU A 140 11.61 14.91 -26.74
CA GLU A 140 13.03 14.68 -26.58
C GLU A 140 13.26 13.17 -26.61
N GLU A 141 14.28 12.69 -27.32
CA GLU A 141 14.71 11.30 -27.27
C GLU A 141 16.06 11.21 -26.55
N ILE A 142 16.18 10.24 -25.65
CA ILE A 142 17.40 9.97 -24.89
C ILE A 142 17.85 8.52 -25.11
N GLU A 143 19.18 8.31 -25.10
CA GLU A 143 19.78 6.97 -25.12
C GLU A 143 20.10 6.50 -23.71
N VAL A 144 19.84 5.19 -23.45
CA VAL A 144 20.00 4.58 -22.13
C VAL A 144 20.57 3.16 -22.24
N ASP A 145 21.33 2.73 -21.21
CA ASP A 145 21.83 1.36 -21.16
C ASP A 145 20.78 0.43 -20.51
N SER A 146 20.10 0.86 -19.44
CA SER A 146 19.06 0.11 -18.73
C SER A 146 17.85 0.99 -18.42
N ILE A 147 16.66 0.38 -18.40
CA ILE A 147 15.38 1.06 -18.16
C ILE A 147 14.68 0.41 -16.97
N ILE A 148 14.16 1.25 -16.05
CA ILE A 148 13.33 0.81 -14.93
C ILE A 148 11.93 1.41 -15.10
N LEU A 149 10.93 0.56 -15.31
CA LEU A 149 9.52 0.92 -15.34
C LEU A 149 8.98 0.93 -13.92
N ALA A 150 8.69 2.11 -13.39
CA ALA A 150 8.19 2.34 -12.03
C ALA A 150 6.91 3.19 -12.02
N THR A 151 6.09 3.04 -13.06
CA THR A 151 4.90 3.86 -13.33
C THR A 151 3.74 3.59 -12.39
N GLY A 152 3.83 2.53 -11.58
CA GLY A 152 2.84 2.21 -10.56
C GLY A 152 1.50 1.73 -11.11
N ALA A 153 0.46 1.88 -10.30
CA ALA A 153 -0.91 1.50 -10.62
C ALA A 153 -1.89 2.58 -10.14
N ARG A 154 -3.07 2.60 -10.75
CA ARG A 154 -4.20 3.47 -10.37
C ARG A 154 -5.43 2.66 -10.01
N PRO A 155 -6.43 3.24 -9.32
CA PRO A 155 -7.70 2.57 -9.11
C PRO A 155 -8.30 2.06 -10.44
N ASP A 156 -8.87 0.86 -10.42
CA ASP A 156 -9.45 0.25 -11.63
C ASP A 156 -10.69 1.01 -12.10
N TYR A 157 -11.46 1.52 -11.16
CA TYR A 157 -12.61 2.39 -11.46
C TYR A 157 -12.15 3.84 -11.66
N ILE A 158 -12.53 4.42 -12.80
CA ILE A 158 -12.36 5.84 -13.09
C ILE A 158 -13.74 6.51 -12.98
N GLY A 159 -13.88 7.43 -12.02
CA GLY A 159 -15.10 8.24 -11.84
C GLY A 159 -15.39 9.11 -13.06
N SER A 160 -16.62 9.58 -13.17
CA SER A 160 -16.97 10.67 -14.10
C SER A 160 -16.99 11.99 -13.32
N GLU A 161 -16.64 13.11 -13.98
CA GLU A 161 -16.73 14.43 -13.38
C GLU A 161 -18.10 14.66 -12.71
N ASN A 162 -18.10 15.10 -11.46
CA ASN A 162 -19.29 15.30 -10.61
C ASN A 162 -20.09 14.01 -10.28
N SER A 163 -19.50 12.84 -10.39
CA SER A 163 -20.10 11.59 -9.94
C SER A 163 -20.12 11.52 -8.40
N ARG A 164 -21.18 10.90 -7.86
CA ARG A 164 -21.19 10.45 -6.47
C ARG A 164 -20.58 9.06 -6.32
N MET A 165 -20.21 8.43 -7.43
CA MET A 165 -19.45 7.19 -7.47
C MET A 165 -18.01 7.53 -7.80
N ILE A 166 -17.10 7.21 -6.88
CA ILE A 166 -15.71 7.65 -6.88
C ILE A 166 -14.76 6.51 -6.53
N ASN A 167 -13.49 6.69 -6.84
CA ASN A 167 -12.41 5.83 -6.41
C ASN A 167 -11.69 6.38 -5.14
N SER A 168 -10.67 5.65 -4.66
CA SER A 168 -9.91 6.02 -3.46
C SER A 168 -9.16 7.34 -3.59
N ASP A 169 -8.63 7.65 -4.78
CA ASP A 169 -7.85 8.85 -5.02
C ASP A 169 -8.77 10.09 -5.00
N GLU A 170 -9.92 9.99 -5.68
CA GLU A 170 -10.97 11.03 -5.68
C GLU A 170 -11.59 11.22 -4.28
N LEU A 171 -11.67 10.17 -3.45
CA LEU A 171 -12.15 10.26 -2.08
C LEU A 171 -11.22 11.11 -1.22
N LEU A 172 -9.90 10.98 -1.40
CA LEU A 172 -8.88 11.78 -0.72
C LEU A 172 -8.87 13.26 -1.16
N ASP A 173 -9.53 13.60 -2.26
CA ASP A 173 -9.73 14.99 -2.68
C ASP A 173 -10.94 15.67 -2.04
N ARG A 174 -11.81 14.93 -1.36
CA ARG A 174 -12.99 15.44 -0.68
C ARG A 174 -12.64 16.06 0.67
N ILE A 175 -13.18 17.26 0.92
CA ILE A 175 -12.94 18.02 2.17
C ILE A 175 -14.08 17.89 3.18
N HIS A 176 -15.22 17.33 2.77
CA HIS A 176 -16.38 17.09 3.63
C HIS A 176 -16.74 15.61 3.64
N PRO A 177 -16.88 14.99 4.83
CA PRO A 177 -17.33 13.61 4.93
C PRO A 177 -18.81 13.53 4.47
N PRO A 178 -19.20 12.43 3.75
CA PRO A 178 -20.61 12.18 3.44
C PRO A 178 -21.38 11.78 4.70
N ALA A 179 -22.71 11.96 4.71
CA ALA A 179 -23.51 11.40 5.79
C ALA A 179 -23.55 9.87 5.72
N HIS A 180 -23.67 9.30 4.50
CA HIS A 180 -23.62 7.86 4.26
C HIS A 180 -22.60 7.54 3.14
N LEU A 181 -21.56 6.78 3.48
CA LEU A 181 -20.57 6.21 2.56
C LEU A 181 -20.87 4.73 2.31
N PHE A 182 -21.12 4.37 1.07
CA PHE A 182 -21.23 2.98 0.63
C PHE A 182 -19.93 2.55 -0.05
N ILE A 183 -19.30 1.48 0.43
CA ILE A 183 -18.00 0.99 -0.05
C ILE A 183 -18.23 -0.35 -0.75
N VAL A 184 -17.73 -0.49 -1.98
CA VAL A 184 -17.75 -1.75 -2.74
C VAL A 184 -16.31 -2.29 -2.81
N GLY A 185 -16.09 -3.45 -2.18
CA GLY A 185 -14.81 -4.14 -2.08
C GLY A 185 -14.28 -4.17 -0.65
N GLY A 186 -14.25 -5.35 -0.03
CA GLY A 186 -13.77 -5.61 1.34
C GLY A 186 -12.29 -5.99 1.41
N GLY A 187 -11.50 -5.51 0.45
CA GLY A 187 -10.04 -5.62 0.46
C GLY A 187 -9.39 -4.59 1.38
N TYR A 188 -8.07 -4.43 1.22
CA TYR A 188 -7.22 -3.52 2.00
C TYR A 188 -7.79 -2.09 2.05
N VAL A 189 -8.02 -1.49 0.87
CA VAL A 189 -8.49 -0.10 0.74
C VAL A 189 -9.88 0.07 1.35
N GLY A 190 -10.81 -0.86 1.06
CA GLY A 190 -12.18 -0.76 1.57
C GLY A 190 -12.26 -0.85 3.09
N CYS A 191 -11.49 -1.74 3.71
CA CYS A 191 -11.45 -1.87 5.17
C CYS A 191 -10.86 -0.64 5.86
N GLU A 192 -9.76 -0.07 5.32
CA GLU A 192 -9.16 1.15 5.88
C GLU A 192 -10.11 2.35 5.78
N PHE A 193 -10.72 2.59 4.60
CA PHE A 193 -11.65 3.70 4.45
C PHE A 193 -12.94 3.49 5.25
N ALA A 194 -13.40 2.25 5.45
CA ALA A 194 -14.53 1.97 6.35
C ALA A 194 -14.23 2.41 7.78
N ALA A 195 -13.06 2.04 8.32
CA ALA A 195 -12.62 2.45 9.65
C ALA A 195 -12.46 3.97 9.77
N ILE A 196 -11.81 4.61 8.78
CA ILE A 196 -11.57 6.06 8.75
C ILE A 196 -12.88 6.83 8.75
N TYR A 197 -13.78 6.57 7.81
CA TYR A 197 -15.02 7.35 7.70
C TYR A 197 -15.99 7.06 8.83
N ARG A 198 -15.97 5.84 9.38
CA ARG A 198 -16.69 5.54 10.61
C ARG A 198 -16.14 6.34 11.80
N GLY A 199 -14.82 6.50 11.90
CA GLY A 199 -14.15 7.34 12.91
C GLY A 199 -14.57 8.82 12.82
N PHE A 200 -14.85 9.33 11.61
CA PHE A 200 -15.44 10.67 11.41
C PHE A 200 -16.95 10.74 11.66
N GLY A 201 -17.59 9.66 12.09
CA GLY A 201 -19.02 9.64 12.42
C GLY A 201 -19.96 9.38 11.25
N CYS A 202 -19.45 9.08 10.04
CA CYS A 202 -20.29 8.73 8.90
C CYS A 202 -21.06 7.43 9.17
N GLN A 203 -22.25 7.29 8.60
CA GLN A 203 -22.82 5.98 8.36
C GLN A 203 -21.99 5.29 7.28
N VAL A 204 -21.57 4.05 7.51
CA VAL A 204 -20.75 3.29 6.55
C VAL A 204 -21.34 1.93 6.31
N THR A 205 -21.55 1.57 5.04
CA THR A 205 -21.89 0.23 4.60
C THR A 205 -20.76 -0.31 3.72
N LEU A 206 -20.22 -1.49 4.03
CA LEU A 206 -19.15 -2.15 3.27
C LEU A 206 -19.67 -3.45 2.67
N ALA A 207 -19.68 -3.52 1.34
CA ALA A 207 -20.08 -4.70 0.58
C ALA A 207 -18.85 -5.44 0.01
N GLU A 208 -18.84 -6.77 0.17
CA GLU A 208 -17.80 -7.66 -0.35
C GLU A 208 -18.44 -8.88 -0.98
N GLN A 209 -17.94 -9.26 -2.18
CA GLN A 209 -18.46 -10.42 -2.91
C GLN A 209 -18.10 -11.75 -2.27
N SER A 210 -16.97 -11.80 -1.57
CA SER A 210 -16.53 -12.99 -0.83
C SER A 210 -17.28 -13.10 0.50
N GLU A 211 -17.37 -14.31 1.04
CA GLU A 211 -17.99 -14.57 2.36
C GLU A 211 -17.20 -13.97 3.54
N ARG A 212 -16.01 -13.41 3.27
CA ARG A 212 -15.15 -12.79 4.27
C ARG A 212 -14.41 -11.55 3.75
N LEU A 213 -14.10 -10.63 4.64
CA LEU A 213 -13.18 -9.53 4.34
C LEU A 213 -11.75 -10.05 4.14
N LEU A 214 -10.94 -9.29 3.39
CA LEU A 214 -9.52 -9.57 3.18
C LEU A 214 -9.27 -11.02 2.71
N PRO A 215 -9.89 -11.50 1.62
CA PRO A 215 -9.85 -12.90 1.22
C PRO A 215 -8.44 -13.46 1.02
N ASN A 216 -7.47 -12.59 0.70
CA ASN A 216 -6.05 -12.92 0.48
C ASN A 216 -5.19 -12.86 1.76
N TRP A 217 -5.82 -12.75 2.95
CA TRP A 217 -5.14 -12.77 4.25
C TRP A 217 -5.52 -14.05 5.00
N ASP A 218 -4.84 -14.29 6.12
CA ASP A 218 -5.25 -15.35 7.04
C ASP A 218 -6.72 -15.17 7.47
N GLU A 219 -7.46 -16.26 7.59
CA GLU A 219 -8.89 -16.23 7.94
C GLU A 219 -9.14 -15.52 9.27
N SER A 220 -8.24 -15.68 10.25
CA SER A 220 -8.36 -15.02 11.54
C SER A 220 -8.29 -13.50 11.44
N VAL A 221 -7.58 -12.97 10.43
CA VAL A 221 -7.51 -11.52 10.14
C VAL A 221 -8.85 -11.03 9.59
N GLY A 222 -9.39 -11.67 8.56
CA GLY A 222 -10.67 -11.29 7.97
C GLY A 222 -11.81 -11.32 8.99
N THR A 223 -11.84 -12.36 9.82
CA THR A 223 -12.81 -12.50 10.91
C THR A 223 -12.67 -11.40 11.96
N HIS A 224 -11.43 -11.10 12.37
CA HIS A 224 -11.16 -10.04 13.36
C HIS A 224 -11.60 -8.68 12.83
N ILE A 225 -11.21 -8.32 11.60
CA ILE A 225 -11.57 -7.03 10.99
C ILE A 225 -13.10 -6.90 10.80
N ALA A 226 -13.78 -7.97 10.40
CA ALA A 226 -15.24 -7.96 10.29
C ALA A 226 -15.91 -7.69 11.64
N GLN A 227 -15.48 -8.38 12.69
CA GLN A 227 -15.99 -8.18 14.06
C GLN A 227 -15.73 -6.75 14.55
N GLN A 228 -14.53 -6.22 14.31
CA GLN A 228 -14.14 -4.87 14.73
C GLN A 228 -14.97 -3.81 14.02
N LEU A 229 -15.04 -3.85 12.68
CA LEU A 229 -15.82 -2.90 11.90
C LEU A 229 -17.31 -2.93 12.27
N ALA A 230 -17.88 -4.13 12.49
CA ALA A 230 -19.25 -4.27 12.94
C ALA A 230 -19.47 -3.68 14.36
N ALA A 231 -18.53 -3.91 15.29
CA ALA A 231 -18.57 -3.33 16.63
C ALA A 231 -18.48 -1.79 16.61
N ASP A 232 -17.74 -1.23 15.67
CA ASP A 232 -17.67 0.22 15.44
C ASP A 232 -18.92 0.77 14.72
N GLY A 233 -19.84 -0.10 14.28
CA GLY A 233 -21.11 0.27 13.65
C GLY A 233 -21.03 0.41 12.13
N VAL A 234 -20.09 -0.26 11.47
CA VAL A 234 -20.09 -0.45 10.01
C VAL A 234 -21.08 -1.56 9.68
N GLU A 235 -21.98 -1.30 8.75
CA GLU A 235 -22.85 -2.32 8.19
C GLU A 235 -22.08 -3.17 7.18
N LEU A 236 -21.99 -4.49 7.40
CA LEU A 236 -21.26 -5.42 6.53
C LEU A 236 -22.23 -6.22 5.67
N MET A 237 -21.98 -6.26 4.36
CA MET A 237 -22.69 -7.04 3.35
C MET A 237 -21.72 -8.02 2.70
N LEU A 238 -21.48 -9.18 3.35
CA LEU A 238 -20.58 -10.22 2.86
C LEU A 238 -21.33 -11.20 1.95
N GLY A 239 -20.62 -11.84 1.02
CA GLY A 239 -21.19 -12.72 0.02
C GLY A 239 -22.09 -11.98 -0.99
N ARG A 240 -21.92 -10.65 -1.15
CA ARG A 240 -22.79 -9.80 -1.96
C ARG A 240 -22.06 -9.17 -3.13
N HIS A 241 -22.45 -9.53 -4.34
CA HIS A 241 -21.95 -8.88 -5.54
C HIS A 241 -22.74 -7.59 -5.82
N ILE A 242 -22.04 -6.46 -5.82
CA ILE A 242 -22.60 -5.15 -6.17
C ILE A 242 -22.13 -4.79 -7.58
N SER A 243 -23.07 -4.71 -8.53
CA SER A 243 -22.77 -4.25 -9.87
C SER A 243 -22.66 -2.72 -9.89
N VAL A 244 -21.44 -2.21 -9.97
CA VAL A 244 -21.20 -0.76 -10.09
C VAL A 244 -21.44 -0.22 -11.50
N ASN A 245 -21.52 -1.10 -12.51
CA ASN A 245 -21.77 -0.72 -13.89
C ASN A 245 -23.22 -0.32 -14.14
N ASP A 246 -24.14 -0.82 -13.30
CA ASP A 246 -25.58 -0.56 -13.41
C ASP A 246 -26.01 0.70 -12.64
N VAL A 247 -25.08 1.36 -11.94
CA VAL A 247 -25.36 2.60 -11.21
C VAL A 247 -25.46 3.77 -12.20
N PRO A 248 -26.60 4.51 -12.23
CA PRO A 248 -26.76 5.63 -13.15
C PRO A 248 -25.73 6.73 -12.89
N ARG A 249 -24.95 7.09 -13.93
CA ARG A 249 -23.88 8.11 -13.86
C ARG A 249 -24.38 9.53 -14.18
N ARG A 250 -25.60 9.89 -13.77
CA ARG A 250 -26.19 11.20 -14.05
C ARG A 250 -25.99 12.18 -12.90
N LYS A 251 -25.49 13.38 -13.21
CA LYS A 251 -25.35 14.49 -12.25
C LYS A 251 -26.71 14.79 -11.59
N GLY A 252 -26.73 14.84 -10.25
CA GLY A 252 -27.92 15.20 -9.47
C GLY A 252 -28.93 14.09 -9.22
N TRP A 253 -28.70 12.86 -9.74
CA TRP A 253 -29.58 11.72 -9.49
C TRP A 253 -29.07 10.92 -8.27
N PRO A 254 -29.99 10.34 -7.47
CA PRO A 254 -29.59 9.45 -6.38
C PRO A 254 -28.81 8.25 -6.95
N ILE A 255 -27.76 7.83 -6.26
CA ILE A 255 -27.11 6.57 -6.54
C ILE A 255 -28.07 5.48 -6.04
N ILE A 256 -28.43 4.56 -6.90
CA ILE A 256 -29.17 3.38 -6.50
C ILE A 256 -28.26 2.19 -6.81
N ALA A 257 -27.55 1.71 -5.79
CA ALA A 257 -26.85 0.45 -5.87
C ALA A 257 -27.82 -0.67 -5.54
N LYS A 258 -27.75 -1.79 -6.24
CA LYS A 258 -28.61 -2.96 -5.98
C LYS A 258 -27.80 -4.02 -5.25
N ALA A 259 -28.23 -4.34 -4.04
CA ALA A 259 -27.77 -5.51 -3.30
C ALA A 259 -28.95 -6.48 -3.15
N ASP A 260 -28.89 -7.65 -3.77
CA ASP A 260 -29.94 -8.68 -3.76
C ASP A 260 -31.36 -8.15 -4.05
N GLY A 261 -31.48 -7.23 -5.01
CA GLY A 261 -32.74 -6.61 -5.36
C GLY A 261 -33.20 -5.48 -4.44
N THR A 262 -32.47 -5.17 -3.37
CA THR A 262 -32.76 -4.03 -2.50
C THR A 262 -32.01 -2.79 -2.99
N ASP A 263 -32.72 -1.69 -3.16
CA ASP A 263 -32.15 -0.40 -3.57
C ASP A 263 -31.49 0.27 -2.37
N ILE A 264 -30.21 0.63 -2.52
CA ILE A 264 -29.42 1.40 -1.56
C ILE A 264 -29.12 2.75 -2.18
N SER A 265 -29.40 3.82 -1.46
CA SER A 265 -29.18 5.19 -1.94
C SER A 265 -28.22 5.96 -1.01
N PRO A 266 -26.89 5.76 -1.12
CA PRO A 266 -25.91 6.47 -0.32
C PRO A 266 -25.68 7.89 -0.86
N ASP A 267 -25.07 8.76 -0.03
CA ASP A 267 -24.60 10.08 -0.48
C ASP A 267 -23.39 9.95 -1.40
N LEU A 268 -22.54 8.95 -1.11
CA LEU A 268 -21.30 8.69 -1.84
C LEU A 268 -21.03 7.19 -1.91
N LEU A 269 -20.61 6.71 -3.08
CA LEU A 269 -20.22 5.32 -3.31
C LEU A 269 -18.72 5.28 -3.66
N LEU A 270 -17.93 4.59 -2.83
CA LEU A 270 -16.51 4.30 -3.07
C LEU A 270 -16.37 2.94 -3.77
N VAL A 271 -15.73 2.92 -4.94
CA VAL A 271 -15.33 1.68 -5.61
C VAL A 271 -13.89 1.34 -5.23
N ALA A 272 -13.73 0.27 -4.44
CA ALA A 272 -12.45 -0.21 -3.92
C ALA A 272 -12.16 -1.66 -4.37
N THR A 273 -12.56 -2.02 -5.59
CA THR A 273 -12.53 -3.39 -6.13
C THR A 273 -11.20 -3.81 -6.73
N GLY A 274 -10.24 -2.89 -6.87
CA GLY A 274 -8.91 -3.21 -7.39
C GLY A 274 -8.15 -2.03 -7.95
N ARG A 275 -6.95 -2.33 -8.44
CA ARG A 275 -6.07 -1.39 -9.13
C ARG A 275 -5.58 -2.02 -10.43
N ARG A 276 -5.26 -1.19 -11.41
CA ARG A 276 -4.68 -1.58 -12.70
C ARG A 276 -3.36 -0.87 -12.96
N PRO A 277 -2.41 -1.51 -13.65
CA PRO A 277 -1.10 -0.92 -13.92
C PRO A 277 -1.20 0.28 -14.85
N ASN A 278 -0.24 1.22 -14.72
CA ASN A 278 -0.09 2.36 -15.63
C ASN A 278 0.85 1.97 -16.77
N ILE A 279 0.32 1.36 -17.83
CA ILE A 279 1.11 0.78 -18.94
C ILE A 279 0.75 1.32 -20.32
N GLU A 280 -0.36 2.05 -20.47
CA GLU A 280 -0.97 2.33 -21.77
C GLU A 280 -0.10 3.15 -22.73
N SER A 281 0.81 3.96 -22.21
CA SER A 281 1.62 4.86 -23.04
C SER A 281 3.11 4.47 -23.06
N LEU A 282 3.44 3.26 -22.58
CA LEU A 282 4.83 2.86 -22.41
C LEU A 282 5.46 2.26 -23.68
N GLY A 283 4.68 1.89 -24.72
CA GLY A 283 5.22 1.23 -25.92
C GLY A 283 5.62 -0.23 -25.70
N LEU A 284 4.97 -0.93 -24.74
CA LEU A 284 5.34 -2.30 -24.37
C LEU A 284 5.03 -3.31 -25.46
N ALA A 285 3.90 -3.16 -26.15
CA ALA A 285 3.44 -4.08 -27.19
C ALA A 285 4.40 -4.11 -28.39
N GLU A 286 4.93 -2.96 -28.77
CA GLU A 286 5.89 -2.80 -29.88
C GLU A 286 7.21 -3.51 -29.56
N LEU A 287 7.57 -3.63 -28.29
CA LEU A 287 8.75 -4.35 -27.84
C LEU A 287 8.48 -5.81 -27.49
N GLY A 288 7.23 -6.27 -27.56
CA GLY A 288 6.85 -7.62 -27.21
C GLY A 288 7.02 -7.94 -25.72
N ILE A 289 6.88 -6.92 -24.84
CA ILE A 289 6.94 -7.11 -23.37
C ILE A 289 5.58 -7.62 -22.89
N ALA A 290 5.57 -8.78 -22.22
CA ALA A 290 4.35 -9.44 -21.78
C ALA A 290 3.66 -8.71 -20.61
N THR A 291 2.32 -8.62 -20.70
CA THR A 291 1.46 -8.01 -19.66
C THR A 291 0.19 -8.84 -19.47
N THR A 292 -0.15 -9.27 -18.20
CA THR A 292 -1.33 -10.10 -17.90
C THR A 292 -1.94 -9.79 -16.51
N PRO A 293 -2.65 -8.70 -16.27
CA PRO A 293 -2.57 -7.39 -16.96
C PRO A 293 -1.33 -6.57 -16.55
N PHE A 294 -0.60 -6.99 -15.53
CA PHE A 294 0.63 -6.35 -15.03
C PHE A 294 1.83 -6.77 -15.87
N ILE A 295 2.91 -5.99 -15.81
CA ILE A 295 4.15 -6.33 -16.50
C ILE A 295 4.75 -7.58 -15.86
N GLU A 296 4.96 -8.63 -16.65
CA GLU A 296 5.58 -9.86 -16.19
C GLU A 296 7.08 -9.69 -15.99
N VAL A 297 7.59 -10.22 -14.89
CA VAL A 297 9.01 -10.11 -14.52
C VAL A 297 9.55 -11.39 -13.90
N ASP A 298 10.84 -11.61 -14.04
CA ASP A 298 11.57 -12.67 -13.33
C ASP A 298 11.87 -12.31 -11.86
N ALA A 299 12.55 -13.18 -11.14
CA ALA A 299 12.92 -12.95 -9.73
C ALA A 299 13.97 -11.82 -9.54
N GLN A 300 14.65 -11.40 -10.60
CA GLN A 300 15.50 -10.21 -10.63
C GLN A 300 14.77 -8.97 -11.14
N LEU A 301 13.45 -9.06 -11.35
CA LEU A 301 12.56 -8.01 -11.82
C LEU A 301 12.80 -7.57 -13.26
N ARG A 302 13.45 -8.43 -14.07
CA ARG A 302 13.63 -8.22 -15.51
C ARG A 302 12.36 -8.64 -16.25
N THR A 303 12.02 -7.87 -17.26
CA THR A 303 11.02 -8.26 -18.26
C THR A 303 11.62 -9.27 -19.26
N ASP A 304 10.90 -9.61 -20.32
CA ASP A 304 11.44 -10.38 -21.45
C ASP A 304 12.64 -9.69 -22.14
N ARG A 305 12.85 -8.40 -21.87
CA ARG A 305 14.01 -7.62 -22.31
C ARG A 305 14.98 -7.46 -21.16
N ARG A 306 16.19 -8.03 -21.30
CA ARG A 306 17.17 -8.16 -20.20
C ARG A 306 17.59 -6.85 -19.54
N ASN A 307 17.55 -5.74 -20.26
CA ASN A 307 17.91 -4.40 -19.80
C ASN A 307 16.71 -3.56 -19.38
N ILE A 308 15.47 -4.11 -19.45
CA ILE A 308 14.23 -3.44 -19.03
C ILE A 308 13.67 -4.17 -17.79
N PHE A 309 13.54 -3.42 -16.72
CA PHE A 309 13.02 -3.88 -15.41
C PHE A 309 11.66 -3.25 -15.15
N ALA A 310 10.80 -3.95 -14.38
CA ALA A 310 9.55 -3.37 -13.90
C ALA A 310 9.40 -3.59 -12.39
N ILE A 311 9.21 -2.49 -11.64
CA ILE A 311 9.19 -2.50 -10.17
C ILE A 311 7.98 -1.73 -9.61
N GLY A 312 7.58 -2.10 -8.40
CA GLY A 312 6.42 -1.53 -7.72
C GLY A 312 5.11 -2.05 -8.28
N ASP A 313 4.04 -1.26 -8.13
CA ASP A 313 2.69 -1.70 -8.43
C ASP A 313 2.47 -2.07 -9.91
N VAL A 314 3.33 -1.62 -10.82
CA VAL A 314 3.21 -1.89 -12.25
C VAL A 314 3.43 -3.37 -12.61
N ASN A 315 4.14 -4.14 -11.76
CA ASN A 315 4.33 -5.58 -11.93
C ASN A 315 3.31 -6.45 -11.15
N GLY A 316 2.49 -5.85 -10.29
CA GLY A 316 1.42 -6.53 -9.57
C GLY A 316 1.85 -7.51 -8.47
N LEU A 317 3.15 -7.73 -8.25
CA LEU A 317 3.62 -8.71 -7.26
C LEU A 317 3.23 -8.35 -5.82
N ASN A 318 3.41 -7.07 -5.46
CA ASN A 318 2.99 -6.51 -4.18
C ASN A 318 2.76 -5.00 -4.35
N MET A 319 1.56 -4.52 -4.04
CA MET A 319 1.21 -3.09 -4.15
C MET A 319 1.45 -2.37 -2.82
N LEU A 320 2.71 -2.36 -2.37
CA LEU A 320 3.16 -1.77 -1.10
C LEU A 320 4.44 -0.95 -1.30
N ASP A 321 4.55 0.18 -0.62
CA ASP A 321 5.74 1.06 -0.64
C ASP A 321 7.03 0.30 -0.31
N SER A 322 6.99 -0.53 0.74
CA SER A 322 8.13 -1.34 1.18
C SER A 322 8.56 -2.38 0.14
N ALA A 323 7.59 -2.96 -0.57
CA ALA A 323 7.86 -3.87 -1.67
C ALA A 323 8.55 -3.16 -2.83
N ALA A 324 8.01 -2.01 -3.25
CA ALA A 324 8.58 -1.21 -4.33
C ALA A 324 10.03 -0.78 -4.03
N ALA A 325 10.31 -0.35 -2.79
CA ALA A 325 11.67 -0.02 -2.35
C ALA A 325 12.61 -1.24 -2.30
N SER A 326 12.10 -2.42 -1.88
CA SER A 326 12.88 -3.67 -1.89
C SER A 326 13.16 -4.12 -3.33
N GLN A 327 12.18 -4.01 -4.22
CA GLN A 327 12.33 -4.31 -5.64
C GLN A 327 13.35 -3.39 -6.31
N ALA A 328 13.40 -2.11 -5.93
CA ALA A 328 14.41 -1.17 -6.41
C ALA A 328 15.84 -1.65 -6.10
N ARG A 329 16.08 -2.16 -4.87
CA ARG A 329 17.39 -2.70 -4.48
C ARG A 329 17.79 -3.90 -5.33
N VAL A 330 16.85 -4.80 -5.58
CA VAL A 330 17.10 -5.99 -6.43
C VAL A 330 17.37 -5.59 -7.88
N ALA A 331 16.60 -4.67 -8.44
CA ALA A 331 16.80 -4.21 -9.82
C ALA A 331 18.16 -3.51 -10.00
N ILE A 332 18.54 -2.62 -9.07
CA ILE A 332 19.84 -1.94 -9.14
C ILE A 332 21.00 -2.92 -8.93
N ASP A 333 20.87 -3.87 -7.99
CA ASP A 333 21.87 -4.93 -7.83
C ASP A 333 22.03 -5.76 -9.12
N ALA A 334 20.93 -6.14 -9.76
CA ALA A 334 20.96 -6.88 -11.02
C ALA A 334 21.56 -6.09 -12.18
N ILE A 335 21.33 -4.77 -12.26
CA ILE A 335 21.96 -3.87 -13.23
C ILE A 335 23.48 -3.78 -12.98
N ALA A 336 23.90 -3.78 -11.72
CA ALA A 336 25.32 -3.79 -11.32
C ALA A 336 26.00 -5.17 -11.47
N GLY A 337 25.28 -6.21 -11.94
CA GLY A 337 25.81 -7.57 -12.12
C GLY A 337 25.68 -8.48 -10.89
N GLY A 338 24.93 -8.07 -9.88
CA GLY A 338 24.63 -8.86 -8.69
C GLY A 338 23.58 -9.97 -8.93
N THR A 339 23.30 -10.74 -7.87
CA THR A 339 22.47 -11.95 -7.94
C THR A 339 21.28 -11.92 -6.96
N SER A 340 20.96 -10.78 -6.38
CA SER A 340 19.83 -10.62 -5.48
C SER A 340 18.52 -11.01 -6.15
N LEU A 341 17.61 -11.61 -5.39
CA LEU A 341 16.31 -12.05 -5.85
C LEU A 341 15.22 -11.44 -4.97
N PHE A 342 14.12 -11.02 -5.61
CA PHE A 342 12.93 -10.56 -4.90
C PHE A 342 12.01 -11.73 -4.56
N SER A 343 11.43 -11.70 -3.37
CA SER A 343 10.37 -12.62 -2.97
C SER A 343 9.22 -11.86 -2.32
N SER A 344 8.05 -11.97 -2.91
CA SER A 344 6.79 -11.42 -2.36
C SER A 344 6.47 -11.92 -0.96
N ARG A 345 6.93 -13.13 -0.62
CA ARG A 345 6.70 -13.77 0.68
C ARG A 345 7.39 -13.08 1.85
N TRP A 346 8.47 -12.35 1.58
CA TRP A 346 9.23 -11.66 2.63
C TRP A 346 8.75 -10.24 2.88
N VAL A 347 7.76 -9.78 2.12
CA VAL A 347 7.21 -8.43 2.24
C VAL A 347 6.21 -8.38 3.40
N PRO A 348 6.47 -7.61 4.46
CA PRO A 348 5.49 -7.37 5.51
C PRO A 348 4.28 -6.62 4.97
N ARG A 349 3.09 -7.07 5.35
CA ARG A 349 1.79 -6.43 5.06
C ARG A 349 1.27 -5.81 6.35
N TYR A 350 0.70 -4.62 6.26
CA TYR A 350 0.15 -3.90 7.41
C TYR A 350 -1.16 -3.22 7.02
N LEU A 351 -2.19 -3.43 7.81
CA LEU A 351 -3.50 -2.80 7.68
C LEU A 351 -3.70 -1.88 8.89
N ASP A 352 -3.90 -0.59 8.62
CA ASP A 352 -4.09 0.43 9.65
C ASP A 352 -5.56 0.48 10.08
N THR A 353 -5.91 -0.36 11.03
CA THR A 353 -7.22 -0.43 11.70
C THR A 353 -7.03 -0.19 13.20
N ASP A 354 -8.08 -0.21 13.99
CA ASP A 354 -8.02 -0.08 15.44
C ASP A 354 -8.66 -1.31 16.13
N PRO A 355 -7.87 -2.31 16.56
CA PRO A 355 -6.42 -2.41 16.51
C PRO A 355 -5.88 -2.70 15.10
N PRO A 356 -4.60 -2.36 14.85
CA PRO A 356 -3.95 -2.66 13.57
C PRO A 356 -3.62 -4.14 13.41
N VAL A 357 -3.46 -4.56 12.15
CA VAL A 357 -3.09 -5.93 11.78
C VAL A 357 -1.88 -5.94 10.88
N ALA A 358 -0.97 -6.90 11.10
CA ALA A 358 0.19 -7.10 10.24
C ALA A 358 0.44 -8.59 9.98
N ALA A 359 1.07 -8.90 8.85
CA ALA A 359 1.43 -10.27 8.49
C ALA A 359 2.67 -10.32 7.60
N VAL A 360 3.43 -11.40 7.69
CA VAL A 360 4.59 -11.68 6.82
C VAL A 360 4.75 -13.18 6.61
N GLY A 361 5.26 -13.57 5.46
CA GLY A 361 5.56 -14.95 5.14
C GLY A 361 4.34 -15.77 4.74
N TRP A 362 4.43 -17.07 4.93
CA TRP A 362 3.40 -18.03 4.58
C TRP A 362 2.22 -17.99 5.55
N MET A 363 1.02 -17.92 5.00
CA MET A 363 -0.18 -18.21 5.77
C MET A 363 -0.44 -19.72 5.80
N PRO A 364 -1.12 -20.26 6.83
CA PRO A 364 -1.32 -21.71 6.97
C PRO A 364 -1.93 -22.38 5.74
N SER A 365 -2.96 -21.78 5.13
CA SER A 365 -3.60 -22.28 3.91
C SER A 365 -2.66 -22.30 2.71
N GLU A 366 -1.93 -21.19 2.49
CA GLU A 366 -0.97 -21.08 1.40
C GLU A 366 0.19 -22.06 1.54
N ALA A 367 0.67 -22.30 2.77
CA ALA A 367 1.72 -23.28 3.05
C ALA A 367 1.23 -24.70 2.75
N ALA A 368 0.00 -25.03 3.12
CA ALA A 368 -0.60 -26.33 2.85
C ALA A 368 -0.79 -26.57 1.34
N GLU A 369 -1.28 -25.57 0.61
CA GLU A 369 -1.44 -25.62 -0.86
C GLU A 369 -0.09 -25.81 -1.57
N ALA A 370 0.98 -25.19 -1.05
CA ALA A 370 2.34 -25.34 -1.56
C ALA A 370 3.02 -26.65 -1.13
N GLY A 371 2.35 -27.50 -0.35
CA GLY A 371 2.90 -28.77 0.13
C GLY A 371 4.01 -28.63 1.18
N LEU A 372 4.09 -27.49 1.88
CA LEU A 372 5.04 -27.28 2.95
C LEU A 372 4.58 -28.00 4.22
N ASP A 373 5.48 -28.78 4.84
CA ASP A 373 5.22 -29.43 6.13
C ASP A 373 5.42 -28.42 7.27
N VAL A 374 4.33 -27.72 7.63
CA VAL A 374 4.32 -26.69 8.66
C VAL A 374 3.47 -27.07 9.85
N THR A 375 3.73 -26.42 10.97
CA THR A 375 2.89 -26.41 12.17
C THR A 375 2.61 -24.98 12.57
N THR A 376 1.48 -24.75 13.24
CA THR A 376 0.99 -23.41 13.59
C THR A 376 0.64 -23.37 15.05
N GLU A 377 1.09 -22.32 15.72
CA GLU A 377 0.70 -21.99 17.09
C GLU A 377 0.18 -20.57 17.17
N SER A 378 -0.70 -20.33 18.16
CA SER A 378 -1.26 -19.01 18.40
C SER A 378 -1.19 -18.65 19.87
N GLU A 379 -1.01 -17.36 20.14
CA GLU A 379 -1.00 -16.78 21.49
C GLU A 379 -1.85 -15.50 21.50
N THR A 380 -2.59 -15.33 22.58
CA THR A 380 -3.27 -14.08 22.90
C THR A 380 -2.74 -13.59 24.23
N ALA A 381 -1.99 -12.52 24.22
CA ALA A 381 -1.44 -11.90 25.41
C ALA A 381 -2.20 -10.60 25.73
N GLU A 382 -2.70 -10.51 26.95
CA GLU A 382 -3.15 -9.25 27.52
C GLU A 382 -1.95 -8.63 28.24
N MET A 383 -1.52 -7.47 27.76
CA MET A 383 -0.31 -6.82 28.26
C MET A 383 -0.52 -5.33 28.30
N VAL A 384 -0.11 -4.72 29.40
CA VAL A 384 0.06 -3.26 29.46
C VAL A 384 1.32 -2.93 28.67
N THR A 385 1.16 -2.21 27.56
CA THR A 385 2.27 -1.67 26.75
C THR A 385 2.45 -0.19 27.02
N ALA A 386 3.52 0.40 26.51
CA ALA A 386 3.75 1.84 26.65
C ALA A 386 2.65 2.71 26.00
N ASP A 387 1.90 2.15 25.06
CA ASP A 387 0.81 2.82 24.35
C ASP A 387 -0.55 2.67 25.04
N ASP A 388 -0.64 1.85 26.10
CA ASP A 388 -1.89 1.66 26.81
C ASP A 388 -2.22 2.87 27.69
N LYS A 389 -3.42 3.40 27.48
CA LYS A 389 -3.90 4.61 28.19
C LYS A 389 -4.18 4.36 29.67
N THR A 390 -4.40 3.12 30.07
CA THR A 390 -4.71 2.74 31.45
C THR A 390 -4.39 1.27 31.70
N ILE A 391 -3.89 0.99 32.88
CA ILE A 391 -3.64 -0.38 33.39
C ILE A 391 -4.95 -1.19 33.53
N ALA A 392 -6.09 -0.51 33.68
CA ALA A 392 -7.39 -1.16 33.84
C ALA A 392 -7.88 -1.84 32.52
N HIS A 393 -7.37 -1.44 31.40
CA HIS A 393 -7.74 -1.98 30.07
C HIS A 393 -6.48 -2.26 29.25
N PRO A 394 -5.77 -3.37 29.55
CA PRO A 394 -4.57 -3.74 28.80
C PRO A 394 -4.91 -4.06 27.36
N SER A 395 -4.03 -3.69 26.44
CA SER A 395 -4.14 -4.05 25.03
C SER A 395 -4.03 -5.57 24.85
N LYS A 396 -4.83 -6.10 23.95
CA LYS A 396 -4.73 -7.50 23.52
C LYS A 396 -3.87 -7.58 22.28
N THR A 397 -2.82 -8.40 22.35
CA THR A 397 -1.99 -8.74 21.18
C THR A 397 -2.18 -10.20 20.87
N GLN A 398 -2.63 -10.50 19.64
CA GLN A 398 -2.76 -11.86 19.13
C GLN A 398 -1.63 -12.12 18.13
N ILE A 399 -0.94 -13.22 18.31
CA ILE A 399 0.14 -13.67 17.42
C ILE A 399 -0.20 -15.07 16.93
N LYS A 400 0.04 -15.30 15.65
CA LYS A 400 0.04 -16.61 15.03
C LYS A 400 1.39 -16.82 14.33
N ILE A 401 2.09 -17.89 14.64
CA ILE A 401 3.34 -18.27 13.98
C ILE A 401 3.10 -19.53 13.14
N VAL A 402 3.62 -19.51 11.93
CA VAL A 402 3.74 -20.68 11.05
C VAL A 402 5.22 -21.09 11.01
N ALA A 403 5.54 -22.30 11.42
CA ALA A 403 6.90 -22.81 11.44
C ALA A 403 7.02 -24.15 10.72
N GLU A 404 8.14 -24.39 10.08
CA GLU A 404 8.45 -25.69 9.48
C GLU A 404 8.54 -26.76 10.57
N ARG A 405 7.88 -27.90 10.38
CA ARG A 405 7.72 -28.93 11.41
C ARG A 405 9.05 -29.54 11.83
N SER A 406 9.95 -29.78 10.88
CA SER A 406 11.24 -30.45 11.11
C SER A 406 12.27 -29.51 11.74
N THR A 407 12.46 -28.33 11.20
CA THR A 407 13.53 -27.39 11.59
C THR A 407 13.09 -26.37 12.63
N LYS A 408 11.78 -26.20 12.80
CA LYS A 408 11.17 -25.12 13.59
C LYS A 408 11.50 -23.70 13.09
N GLN A 409 12.03 -23.57 11.88
CA GLN A 409 12.25 -22.25 11.26
C GLN A 409 10.91 -21.54 11.04
N ILE A 410 10.87 -20.26 11.37
CA ILE A 410 9.68 -19.44 11.17
C ILE A 410 9.49 -19.19 9.67
N ARG A 411 8.30 -19.50 9.16
CA ARG A 411 7.92 -19.35 7.76
C ARG A 411 6.86 -18.28 7.56
N GLY A 412 6.10 -17.94 8.60
CA GLY A 412 5.08 -16.93 8.56
C GLY A 412 4.67 -16.43 9.95
N CYS A 413 4.13 -15.25 9.99
CA CYS A 413 3.61 -14.65 11.22
C CYS A 413 2.44 -13.70 10.91
N VAL A 414 1.44 -13.72 11.78
CA VAL A 414 0.34 -12.75 11.85
C VAL A 414 0.35 -12.11 13.22
N ALA A 415 0.19 -10.79 13.27
CA ALA A 415 0.04 -10.02 14.50
C ALA A 415 -1.20 -9.13 14.43
N ILE A 416 -2.02 -9.12 15.47
CA ILE A 416 -3.19 -8.27 15.63
C ILE A 416 -3.06 -7.56 16.97
N GLY A 417 -3.10 -6.25 16.99
CA GLY A 417 -2.99 -5.45 18.21
C GLY A 417 -2.06 -4.25 18.06
N ASN A 418 -2.00 -3.42 19.10
CA ASN A 418 -1.07 -2.31 19.16
C ASN A 418 0.36 -2.79 18.89
N GLN A 419 1.14 -2.00 18.15
CA GLN A 419 2.52 -2.34 17.75
C GLN A 419 2.64 -3.60 16.84
N ALA A 420 1.56 -4.04 16.18
CA ALA A 420 1.62 -5.17 15.24
C ALA A 420 2.70 -4.99 14.16
N SER A 421 2.93 -3.75 13.67
CA SER A 421 4.00 -3.43 12.71
C SER A 421 5.38 -3.79 13.24
N GLU A 422 5.70 -3.45 14.50
CA GLU A 422 7.01 -3.69 15.09
C GLU A 422 7.23 -5.20 15.33
N VAL A 423 6.20 -5.89 15.78
CA VAL A 423 6.25 -7.36 15.96
C VAL A 423 6.49 -8.06 14.61
N ILE A 424 5.80 -7.61 13.55
CA ILE A 424 5.97 -8.20 12.22
C ILE A 424 7.33 -7.86 11.60
N ASN A 425 7.92 -6.70 11.87
CA ASN A 425 9.28 -6.39 11.44
C ASN A 425 10.30 -7.35 12.08
N LEU A 426 10.12 -7.69 13.36
CA LEU A 426 10.95 -8.71 14.03
C LEU A 426 10.75 -10.09 13.41
N ALA A 427 9.50 -10.48 13.12
CA ALA A 427 9.20 -11.74 12.46
C ALA A 427 9.76 -11.79 11.02
N ALA A 428 9.72 -10.69 10.28
CA ALA A 428 10.30 -10.60 8.94
C ALA A 428 11.82 -10.80 8.97
N LEU A 429 12.51 -10.19 9.94
CA LEU A 429 13.94 -10.43 10.15
C LEU A 429 14.21 -11.91 10.48
N ALA A 430 13.41 -12.50 11.37
CA ALA A 430 13.53 -13.91 11.72
C ALA A 430 13.37 -14.84 10.49
N ILE A 431 12.38 -14.59 9.64
CA ILE A 431 12.14 -15.35 8.41
C ILE A 431 13.32 -15.23 7.43
N GLN A 432 13.77 -13.98 7.17
CA GLN A 432 14.87 -13.72 6.24
C GLN A 432 16.20 -14.32 6.72
N SER A 433 16.41 -14.36 8.04
CA SER A 433 17.61 -14.92 8.65
C SER A 433 17.53 -16.41 8.96
N GLY A 434 16.40 -17.09 8.63
CA GLY A 434 16.21 -18.51 8.89
C GLY A 434 16.13 -18.86 10.39
N VAL A 435 15.69 -17.92 11.23
CA VAL A 435 15.61 -18.09 12.69
C VAL A 435 14.50 -19.07 13.05
N SER A 436 14.75 -19.93 14.04
CA SER A 436 13.78 -20.90 14.57
C SER A 436 12.95 -20.32 15.72
N THR A 437 11.84 -21.00 16.05
CA THR A 437 11.01 -20.64 17.22
C THR A 437 11.79 -20.71 18.53
N ARG A 438 12.77 -21.63 18.63
CA ARG A 438 13.62 -21.77 19.84
C ARG A 438 14.50 -20.53 20.06
N GLU A 439 14.99 -19.92 18.99
CA GLU A 439 15.80 -18.70 19.09
C GLU A 439 14.94 -17.49 19.48
N ILE A 440 13.71 -17.38 18.97
CA ILE A 440 12.75 -16.35 19.40
C ILE A 440 12.36 -16.54 20.87
N GLU A 441 12.14 -17.79 21.34
CA GLU A 441 11.82 -18.06 22.74
C GLU A 441 12.91 -17.54 23.69
N ARG A 442 14.18 -17.59 23.28
CA ARG A 442 15.35 -17.19 24.08
C ARG A 442 15.74 -15.71 23.92
N LEU A 443 15.05 -14.97 23.06
CA LEU A 443 15.38 -13.58 22.78
C LEU A 443 15.17 -12.71 24.04
N LEU A 444 16.16 -11.86 24.33
CA LEU A 444 16.00 -10.84 25.37
C LEU A 444 15.22 -9.66 24.81
N LEU A 445 14.07 -9.39 25.38
CA LEU A 445 13.14 -8.37 24.94
C LEU A 445 12.94 -7.28 25.99
N VAL A 446 12.63 -6.06 25.52
CA VAL A 446 12.14 -5.01 26.40
C VAL A 446 10.79 -5.43 26.98
N HIS A 447 10.60 -5.23 28.29
CA HIS A 447 9.35 -5.50 28.97
C HIS A 447 8.83 -4.21 29.65
N PRO A 448 7.54 -3.85 29.47
CA PRO A 448 6.52 -4.50 28.66
C PRO A 448 6.62 -4.13 27.18
N SER A 449 6.42 -5.09 26.27
CA SER A 449 6.30 -4.84 24.84
C SER A 449 5.45 -5.92 24.15
N ALA A 450 4.83 -5.59 23.01
CA ALA A 450 4.04 -6.53 22.22
C ALA A 450 4.89 -7.71 21.69
N SER A 451 6.20 -7.55 21.52
CA SER A 451 7.13 -8.61 21.09
C SER A 451 7.21 -9.78 22.08
N VAL A 452 6.85 -9.58 23.34
CA VAL A 452 6.78 -10.67 24.34
C VAL A 452 5.67 -11.67 23.97
N ALA A 453 4.60 -11.23 23.29
CA ALA A 453 3.58 -12.15 22.77
C ALA A 453 4.15 -13.07 21.69
N LEU A 454 5.02 -12.56 20.80
CA LEU A 454 5.74 -13.36 19.82
C LEU A 454 6.62 -14.42 20.49
N GLN A 455 7.37 -14.06 21.53
CA GLN A 455 8.19 -14.96 22.33
C GLN A 455 7.36 -16.08 22.97
N ARG A 456 6.23 -15.73 23.62
CA ARG A 456 5.32 -16.71 24.24
C ARG A 456 4.71 -17.67 23.20
N CYS A 457 4.34 -17.13 22.03
CA CYS A 457 3.84 -17.98 20.93
C CYS A 457 4.92 -18.97 20.45
N ALA A 458 6.16 -18.51 20.30
CA ALA A 458 7.29 -19.34 19.90
C ALA A 458 7.59 -20.47 20.90
N ALA A 459 7.41 -20.22 22.20
CA ALA A 459 7.62 -21.24 23.27
C ALA A 459 6.66 -22.43 23.16
N LYS A 460 5.50 -22.28 22.49
CA LYS A 460 4.51 -23.36 22.32
C LYS A 460 4.95 -24.43 21.31
N PHE A 461 5.99 -24.17 20.51
CA PHE A 461 6.54 -25.13 19.54
C PHE A 461 7.54 -26.13 20.12
N ASN A 462 7.96 -25.95 21.36
CA ASN A 462 9.00 -26.73 22.07
C ASN A 462 8.41 -27.75 23.01
#